data_87739e8813eae61e060a76dc5b5c0ad9
#
_entry.id   87739e8813eae61e060a76dc5b5c0ad9
#
_cell.length_a   1.000
_cell.length_b   1.000
_cell.length_c   1.000
_cell.angle_alpha   90.00
_cell.angle_beta   90.00
_cell.angle_gamma   90.00
#
_symmetry.space_group_name_H-M   'P 1'
#
loop_
_entity.id
_entity.type
_entity.pdbx_description
1 polymer ?
#
loop_
_entity_poly.entity_id
_entity_poly.type
_entity_poly.pdbx_seq_one_letter_code
_entity_poly.pdbx_strand_id
1 'polypeptide(L)'
;MTEFVRINRRLFLARLGKGTMALAVLGACGSNAGGSSTTSAASTTSPASTAASTTTTATTAPSTEIAKYLRVDLGFVSAYVVVRGSEAAVVDTGVSGSEGSIESALGTVDLRWDAVSHLILTHHHPDHVGSMPAVLSAAAAATGYIGQGDLNNVSGPRELLGLKDGDDVFGLSVIGTPGHTAGHISLLDPVASVLIAGDALNGSNGAVAGPNPQFSEDHNEALATVEKMAGFEYETIYFGHGEPVLEGASALVAGLAESP
;
A
#
# COMPACT_ATOMS: atom_id res chain seq x y z
N MET A 1 26.52 8.09 24.65
CA MET A 1 27.13 8.54 23.39
C MET A 1 26.71 7.55 22.35
N THR A 2 25.65 7.87 21.63
CA THR A 2 25.02 6.98 20.65
C THR A 2 25.48 7.40 19.26
N GLU A 3 26.27 6.57 18.62
CA GLU A 3 26.78 6.79 17.26
C GLU A 3 25.66 6.53 16.25
N PHE A 4 25.26 7.59 15.54
CA PHE A 4 24.30 7.48 14.43
C PHE A 4 25.02 6.92 13.19
N VAL A 5 24.70 5.69 12.80
CA VAL A 5 25.11 5.13 11.51
C VAL A 5 24.30 5.83 10.41
N ARG A 6 25.01 6.61 9.57
CA ARG A 6 24.42 7.26 8.37
C ARG A 6 24.16 6.19 7.31
N ILE A 7 22.90 5.90 7.05
CA ILE A 7 22.48 5.04 5.93
C ILE A 7 22.75 5.77 4.60
N ASN A 8 23.58 5.15 3.75
CA ASN A 8 24.05 5.73 2.50
C ASN A 8 23.00 5.47 1.39
N ARG A 9 22.19 6.49 1.08
CA ARG A 9 21.14 6.48 0.03
C ARG A 9 21.60 6.01 -1.37
N ARG A 10 22.92 5.91 -1.61
CA ARG A 10 23.47 5.51 -2.91
C ARG A 10 23.45 4.00 -3.15
N LEU A 11 23.28 3.16 -2.12
CA LEU A 11 23.26 1.70 -2.27
C LEU A 11 21.89 1.15 -2.71
N PHE A 12 20.80 1.83 -2.37
CA PHE A 12 19.44 1.42 -2.74
C PHE A 12 19.19 1.52 -4.26
N LEU A 13 19.74 2.56 -4.93
CA LEU A 13 19.56 2.78 -6.37
C LEU A 13 20.45 1.90 -7.28
N ALA A 14 21.48 1.24 -6.73
CA ALA A 14 22.44 0.47 -7.52
C ALA A 14 22.00 -0.97 -7.83
N ARG A 15 20.94 -1.50 -7.21
CA ARG A 15 20.45 -2.87 -7.46
C ARG A 15 19.30 -2.98 -8.47
N LEU A 16 18.72 -1.87 -8.92
CA LEU A 16 17.59 -1.83 -9.87
C LEU A 16 17.99 -1.65 -11.36
N GLY A 17 19.22 -1.83 -11.72
CA GLY A 17 19.71 -1.51 -13.06
C GLY A 17 20.51 -2.59 -13.79
N LYS A 18 19.91 -3.72 -14.16
CA LYS A 18 20.42 -4.57 -15.26
C LYS A 18 19.27 -5.23 -16.03
N GLY A 19 18.56 -4.44 -16.81
CA GLY A 19 17.67 -4.91 -17.86
C GLY A 19 18.07 -4.22 -19.18
N THR A 20 18.64 -4.97 -20.10
CA THR A 20 19.19 -4.53 -21.38
C THR A 20 18.12 -3.96 -22.30
N MET A 21 18.30 -2.72 -22.76
CA MET A 21 17.61 -2.14 -23.92
C MET A 21 18.12 -2.81 -25.20
N ALA A 22 17.20 -3.34 -25.99
CA ALA A 22 17.41 -3.62 -27.40
C ALA A 22 16.61 -2.60 -28.22
N LEU A 23 17.35 -1.72 -28.90
CA LEU A 23 16.84 -0.74 -29.87
C LEU A 23 16.71 -1.43 -31.21
N ALA A 24 15.53 -1.42 -31.84
CA ALA A 24 15.36 -1.77 -33.23
C ALA A 24 14.71 -0.59 -33.95
N VAL A 25 15.51 0.07 -34.77
CA VAL A 25 15.13 1.08 -35.78
C VAL A 25 15.03 0.41 -37.14
N LEU A 26 13.91 0.57 -37.82
CA LEU A 26 13.73 0.48 -39.29
C LEU A 26 12.38 1.15 -39.57
N GLY A 27 12.22 2.21 -40.33
CA GLY A 27 12.78 2.60 -41.57
C GLY A 27 11.87 2.26 -42.75
N ALA A 28 11.37 3.30 -43.40
CA ALA A 28 11.06 3.48 -44.81
C ALA A 28 9.59 3.72 -45.23
N CYS A 29 9.34 4.92 -45.60
CA CYS A 29 8.89 5.48 -46.90
C CYS A 29 7.78 4.76 -47.69
N GLY A 30 6.80 5.56 -48.12
CA GLY A 30 5.93 5.24 -49.25
C GLY A 30 4.84 6.30 -49.51
N SER A 31 5.07 7.15 -50.44
CA SER A 31 4.24 8.23 -51.02
C SER A 31 3.07 7.73 -51.89
N ASN A 32 1.94 8.41 -51.95
CA ASN A 32 1.43 9.16 -53.14
C ASN A 32 -0.08 9.44 -53.03
N ALA A 33 -0.50 10.65 -53.05
CA ALA A 33 -1.03 11.46 -54.16
C ALA A 33 -2.50 11.23 -54.60
N GLY A 34 -3.22 12.34 -54.67
CA GLY A 34 -4.35 12.63 -55.55
C GLY A 34 -5.67 12.80 -54.78
N GLY A 35 -6.30 13.94 -54.71
CA GLY A 35 -6.65 14.92 -55.68
C GLY A 35 -8.08 15.38 -55.42
N SER A 36 -8.27 16.68 -55.39
CA SER A 36 -9.31 17.56 -55.95
C SER A 36 -10.63 17.80 -55.20
N SER A 37 -10.71 19.00 -54.64
CA SER A 37 -11.70 20.12 -54.88
C SER A 37 -13.18 19.82 -54.68
N THR A 38 -13.92 20.64 -53.89
CA THR A 38 -14.55 21.90 -54.22
C THR A 38 -15.34 22.51 -53.06
N THR A 39 -15.14 23.84 -52.89
CA THR A 39 -16.05 24.95 -52.59
C THR A 39 -17.02 24.96 -51.38
N SER A 40 -16.69 25.90 -50.52
CA SER A 40 -17.49 27.09 -50.06
C SER A 40 -18.77 26.90 -49.26
N ALA A 41 -18.76 27.37 -48.04
CA ALA A 41 -19.64 28.44 -47.53
C ALA A 41 -19.21 28.85 -46.10
N ALA A 42 -19.03 30.15 -45.94
CA ALA A 42 -18.72 30.80 -44.68
C ALA A 42 -19.96 30.86 -43.78
N SER A 43 -19.78 30.63 -42.50
CA SER A 43 -20.65 31.17 -41.45
C SER A 43 -19.83 31.44 -40.17
N THR A 44 -19.74 32.70 -39.87
CA THR A 44 -19.12 33.28 -38.69
C THR A 44 -19.94 32.94 -37.45
N THR A 45 -19.30 32.25 -36.49
CA THR A 45 -19.77 32.27 -35.10
C THR A 45 -18.54 32.36 -34.18
N SER A 46 -18.61 33.32 -33.29
CA SER A 46 -17.65 33.71 -32.26
C SER A 46 -17.13 32.54 -31.42
N PRO A 47 -15.82 32.52 -31.02
CA PRO A 47 -15.32 31.47 -30.17
C PRO A 47 -15.72 31.72 -28.72
N ALA A 48 -16.46 30.78 -28.15
CA ALA A 48 -16.64 30.65 -26.72
C ALA A 48 -15.29 30.24 -26.12
N SER A 49 -14.75 31.09 -25.23
CA SER A 49 -13.56 30.82 -24.43
C SER A 49 -13.83 29.66 -23.48
N THR A 50 -13.37 28.46 -23.83
CA THR A 50 -13.36 27.34 -22.91
C THR A 50 -12.13 27.51 -22.01
N ALA A 51 -12.36 27.99 -20.77
CA ALA A 51 -11.35 27.94 -19.75
C ALA A 51 -11.02 26.48 -19.44
N ALA A 52 -9.85 26.02 -19.87
CA ALA A 52 -9.30 24.75 -19.45
C ALA A 52 -8.98 24.85 -17.97
N SER A 53 -9.77 24.17 -17.13
CA SER A 53 -9.43 23.90 -15.74
C SER A 53 -8.22 22.98 -15.73
N THR A 54 -7.05 23.54 -15.50
CA THR A 54 -5.85 22.77 -15.15
C THR A 54 -6.05 22.23 -13.74
N THR A 55 -6.45 20.99 -13.64
CA THR A 55 -6.39 20.23 -12.38
C THR A 55 -4.90 20.07 -12.05
N THR A 56 -4.38 20.93 -11.18
CA THR A 56 -3.06 20.78 -10.59
C THR A 56 -3.16 19.62 -9.61
N THR A 57 -2.73 18.44 -10.02
CA THR A 57 -2.48 17.32 -9.11
C THR A 57 -1.34 17.79 -8.19
N ALA A 58 -1.68 18.17 -6.98
CA ALA A 58 -0.68 18.46 -5.95
C ALA A 58 0.00 17.12 -5.60
N THR A 59 1.15 16.88 -6.22
CA THR A 59 2.09 15.87 -5.72
C THR A 59 2.61 16.39 -4.38
N THR A 60 1.99 15.95 -3.30
CA THR A 60 2.49 16.20 -1.94
C THR A 60 3.84 15.51 -1.84
N ALA A 61 4.91 16.29 -1.65
CA ALA A 61 6.22 15.73 -1.37
C ALA A 61 6.12 14.84 -0.13
N PRO A 62 6.83 13.68 -0.09
CA PRO A 62 6.77 12.79 1.06
C PRO A 62 7.18 13.57 2.31
N SER A 63 6.29 13.59 3.30
CA SER A 63 6.54 14.16 4.61
C SER A 63 7.76 13.46 5.23
N THR A 64 8.77 14.23 5.62
CA THR A 64 9.95 13.71 6.35
C THR A 64 9.66 13.50 7.84
N GLU A 65 8.43 13.71 8.25
CA GLU A 65 7.98 13.47 9.62
C GLU A 65 7.86 11.97 9.87
N ILE A 66 8.47 11.50 10.98
CA ILE A 66 8.39 10.10 11.39
C ILE A 66 6.94 9.81 11.77
N ALA A 67 6.34 8.80 11.13
CA ALA A 67 4.99 8.39 11.42
C ALA A 67 4.87 7.79 12.82
N LYS A 68 3.71 8.01 13.46
CA LYS A 68 3.32 7.29 14.68
C LYS A 68 2.42 6.13 14.30
N TYR A 69 2.70 4.96 14.86
CA TYR A 69 1.93 3.73 14.64
C TYR A 69 1.14 3.38 15.88
N LEU A 70 -0.15 3.18 15.74
CA LEU A 70 -1.05 2.72 16.80
C LEU A 70 -1.60 1.36 16.40
N ARG A 71 -1.28 0.31 17.16
CA ARG A 71 -1.93 -0.97 17.02
C ARG A 71 -3.32 -0.90 17.65
N VAL A 72 -4.34 -1.28 16.90
CA VAL A 72 -5.70 -1.49 17.38
C VAL A 72 -5.86 -2.98 17.59
N ASP A 73 -5.66 -3.42 18.84
CA ASP A 73 -5.83 -4.82 19.23
C ASP A 73 -7.32 -5.16 19.27
N LEU A 74 -7.74 -6.09 18.43
CA LEU A 74 -9.12 -6.56 18.31
C LEU A 74 -9.27 -8.01 18.78
N GLY A 75 -8.31 -8.47 19.60
CA GLY A 75 -8.24 -9.81 20.15
C GLY A 75 -7.38 -10.74 19.28
N PHE A 76 -7.98 -11.44 18.32
CA PHE A 76 -7.23 -12.36 17.47
C PHE A 76 -6.67 -11.70 16.19
N VAL A 77 -7.15 -10.52 15.82
CA VAL A 77 -6.71 -9.75 14.65
C VAL A 77 -6.37 -8.31 15.07
N SER A 78 -5.52 -7.63 14.32
CA SER A 78 -5.13 -6.25 14.55
C SER A 78 -5.44 -5.39 13.33
N ALA A 79 -5.84 -4.13 13.59
CA ALA A 79 -5.82 -3.04 12.64
C ALA A 79 -4.78 -2.01 13.10
N TYR A 80 -4.43 -1.06 12.23
CA TYR A 80 -3.41 -0.07 12.55
C TYR A 80 -3.88 1.33 12.15
N VAL A 81 -3.48 2.34 12.95
CA VAL A 81 -3.60 3.74 12.58
C VAL A 81 -2.19 4.29 12.42
N VAL A 82 -1.88 4.76 11.23
CA VAL A 82 -0.62 5.41 10.89
C VAL A 82 -0.86 6.90 10.83
N VAL A 83 -0.17 7.67 11.67
CA VAL A 83 -0.36 9.12 11.81
C VAL A 83 0.83 9.87 11.26
N ARG A 84 0.59 10.86 10.40
CA ARG A 84 1.58 11.79 9.86
C ARG A 84 1.06 13.22 10.00
N GLY A 85 1.63 13.97 10.94
CA GLY A 85 1.13 15.31 11.26
C GLY A 85 -0.32 15.28 11.74
N SER A 86 -1.21 15.95 11.03
CA SER A 86 -2.65 16.01 11.32
C SER A 86 -3.49 15.01 10.52
N GLU A 87 -2.86 14.15 9.72
CA GLU A 87 -3.55 13.15 8.89
C GLU A 87 -3.27 11.73 9.39
N ALA A 88 -4.20 10.84 9.08
CA ALA A 88 -4.07 9.43 9.40
C ALA A 88 -4.45 8.54 8.21
N ALA A 89 -3.79 7.37 8.15
CA ALA A 89 -4.23 6.22 7.38
C ALA A 89 -4.68 5.11 8.34
N VAL A 90 -5.74 4.40 7.99
CA VAL A 90 -6.17 3.18 8.67
C VAL A 90 -5.73 1.99 7.81
N VAL A 91 -5.05 1.01 8.41
CA VAL A 91 -4.66 -0.23 7.75
C VAL A 91 -5.44 -1.37 8.37
N ASP A 92 -6.23 -2.05 7.57
CA ASP A 92 -7.24 -3.04 7.91
C ASP A 92 -8.33 -2.50 8.86
N THR A 93 -9.40 -3.25 9.05
CA THR A 93 -10.57 -2.76 9.79
C THR A 93 -11.11 -3.75 10.83
N GLY A 94 -10.48 -4.91 10.95
CA GLY A 94 -10.97 -5.96 11.83
C GLY A 94 -12.27 -6.61 11.34
N VAL A 95 -12.90 -7.36 12.22
CA VAL A 95 -14.23 -7.94 12.01
C VAL A 95 -15.31 -6.85 12.04
N SER A 96 -16.50 -7.17 11.57
CA SER A 96 -17.65 -6.23 11.63
C SER A 96 -17.91 -5.74 13.06
N GLY A 97 -18.05 -4.42 13.22
CA GLY A 97 -18.26 -3.77 14.51
C GLY A 97 -16.99 -3.30 15.22
N SER A 98 -15.82 -3.39 14.54
CA SER A 98 -14.53 -2.96 15.12
C SER A 98 -14.24 -1.46 14.96
N GLU A 99 -15.04 -0.71 14.21
CA GLU A 99 -14.82 0.72 13.92
C GLU A 99 -14.71 1.59 15.18
N GLY A 100 -15.45 1.25 16.25
CA GLY A 100 -15.36 1.96 17.53
C GLY A 100 -14.00 1.85 18.23
N SER A 101 -13.30 0.73 18.03
CA SER A 101 -11.92 0.54 18.54
C SER A 101 -10.93 1.40 17.75
N ILE A 102 -11.11 1.51 16.42
CA ILE A 102 -10.30 2.39 15.57
C ILE A 102 -10.53 3.85 15.94
N GLU A 103 -11.80 4.27 16.15
CA GLU A 103 -12.14 5.61 16.62
C GLU A 103 -11.50 5.93 17.98
N SER A 104 -11.50 4.96 18.90
CA SER A 104 -10.84 5.10 20.18
C SER A 104 -9.34 5.30 20.04
N ALA A 105 -8.69 4.58 19.13
CA ALA A 105 -7.27 4.74 18.84
C ALA A 105 -6.96 6.13 18.25
N LEU A 106 -7.76 6.63 17.30
CA LEU A 106 -7.65 8.00 16.80
C LEU A 106 -7.75 9.02 17.94
N GLY A 107 -8.71 8.84 18.86
CA GLY A 107 -8.89 9.71 20.03
C GLY A 107 -7.68 9.77 20.96
N THR A 108 -6.83 8.74 21.04
CA THR A 108 -5.60 8.74 21.86
C THR A 108 -4.52 9.71 21.35
N VAL A 109 -4.67 10.21 20.13
CA VAL A 109 -3.76 11.15 19.47
C VAL A 109 -4.48 12.43 19.04
N ASP A 110 -5.62 12.72 19.67
CA ASP A 110 -6.45 13.90 19.40
C ASP A 110 -6.94 14.01 17.94
N LEU A 111 -7.02 12.89 17.23
CA LEU A 111 -7.57 12.80 15.88
C LEU A 111 -8.98 12.22 15.90
N ARG A 112 -9.69 12.44 14.79
CA ARG A 112 -11.05 11.95 14.52
C ARG A 112 -11.10 11.41 13.09
N TRP A 113 -12.28 10.92 12.68
CA TRP A 113 -12.49 10.35 11.35
C TRP A 113 -12.24 11.33 10.19
N ASP A 114 -12.37 12.64 10.42
CA ASP A 114 -12.09 13.68 9.42
C ASP A 114 -10.58 13.85 9.11
N ALA A 115 -9.73 13.37 10.00
CA ALA A 115 -8.29 13.29 9.77
C ALA A 115 -7.87 12.05 8.95
N VAL A 116 -8.74 11.05 8.78
CA VAL A 116 -8.44 9.83 8.03
C VAL A 116 -8.60 10.10 6.54
N SER A 117 -7.48 10.16 5.83
CA SER A 117 -7.42 10.38 4.38
C SER A 117 -7.31 9.09 3.57
N HIS A 118 -6.83 7.99 4.20
CA HIS A 118 -6.60 6.72 3.54
C HIS A 118 -7.13 5.55 4.38
N LEU A 119 -7.80 4.61 3.72
CA LEU A 119 -8.07 3.27 4.22
C LEU A 119 -7.34 2.28 3.32
N ILE A 120 -6.42 1.50 3.87
CA ILE A 120 -5.61 0.55 3.12
C ILE A 120 -5.91 -0.85 3.66
N LEU A 121 -6.40 -1.74 2.82
CA LEU A 121 -6.67 -3.12 3.17
C LEU A 121 -5.53 -4.00 2.68
N THR A 122 -4.97 -4.81 3.57
CA THR A 122 -3.86 -5.71 3.22
C THR A 122 -4.35 -6.83 2.29
N HIS A 123 -5.57 -7.35 2.53
CA HIS A 123 -6.20 -8.39 1.73
C HIS A 123 -7.71 -8.46 2.01
N HIS A 124 -8.42 -9.40 1.37
CA HIS A 124 -9.89 -9.44 1.35
C HIS A 124 -10.56 -10.27 2.45
N HIS A 125 -9.84 -10.92 3.37
CA HIS A 125 -10.46 -11.78 4.38
C HIS A 125 -11.38 -11.00 5.33
N PRO A 126 -12.49 -11.63 5.82
CA PRO A 126 -13.54 -10.93 6.56
C PRO A 126 -13.09 -10.29 7.88
N ASP A 127 -12.05 -10.80 8.49
CA ASP A 127 -11.47 -10.27 9.72
C ASP A 127 -10.51 -9.10 9.50
N HIS A 128 -10.24 -8.75 8.24
CA HIS A 128 -9.50 -7.56 7.84
C HIS A 128 -10.39 -6.48 7.23
N VAL A 129 -11.43 -6.88 6.49
CA VAL A 129 -12.32 -5.94 5.79
C VAL A 129 -13.67 -5.76 6.48
N GLY A 130 -13.94 -6.45 7.59
CA GLY A 130 -15.29 -6.57 8.16
C GLY A 130 -15.92 -5.25 8.58
N SER A 131 -15.15 -4.29 9.10
CA SER A 131 -15.65 -2.95 9.44
C SER A 131 -15.38 -1.91 8.36
N MET A 132 -14.84 -2.27 7.19
CA MET A 132 -14.56 -1.33 6.08
C MET A 132 -15.76 -0.46 5.70
N PRO A 133 -17.01 -0.98 5.59
CA PRO A 133 -18.15 -0.14 5.25
C PRO A 133 -18.43 0.95 6.29
N ALA A 134 -18.30 0.63 7.58
CA ALA A 134 -18.51 1.57 8.68
C ALA A 134 -17.38 2.61 8.72
N VAL A 135 -16.13 2.17 8.59
CA VAL A 135 -14.95 3.05 8.52
C VAL A 135 -15.06 4.03 7.35
N LEU A 136 -15.37 3.56 6.14
CA LEU A 136 -15.57 4.43 4.97
C LEU A 136 -16.76 5.36 5.10
N SER A 137 -17.77 4.99 5.86
CA SER A 137 -18.92 5.87 6.16
C SER A 137 -18.51 6.97 7.13
N ALA A 138 -17.74 6.65 8.18
CA ALA A 138 -17.27 7.60 9.20
C ALA A 138 -16.19 8.54 8.65
N ALA A 139 -15.18 7.98 7.96
CA ALA A 139 -14.11 8.70 7.27
C ALA A 139 -14.55 9.07 5.84
N ALA A 140 -15.51 10.00 5.73
CA ALA A 140 -16.16 10.32 4.46
C ALA A 140 -15.19 10.82 3.36
N ALA A 141 -14.07 11.44 3.74
CA ALA A 141 -13.05 11.95 2.82
C ALA A 141 -11.98 10.89 2.47
N ALA A 142 -11.92 9.76 3.19
CA ALA A 142 -10.88 8.75 2.97
C ALA A 142 -11.03 8.08 1.61
N THR A 143 -9.92 7.87 0.90
CA THR A 143 -9.87 6.97 -0.25
C THR A 143 -9.54 5.56 0.25
N GLY A 144 -10.30 4.58 -0.25
CA GLY A 144 -10.08 3.17 0.09
C GLY A 144 -9.17 2.48 -0.94
N TYR A 145 -8.26 1.64 -0.45
CA TYR A 145 -7.28 0.90 -1.25
C TYR A 145 -7.24 -0.57 -0.84
N ILE A 146 -6.89 -1.43 -1.79
CA ILE A 146 -6.61 -2.85 -1.57
C ILE A 146 -5.64 -3.33 -2.65
N GLY A 147 -4.91 -4.42 -2.44
CA GLY A 147 -4.10 -5.01 -3.50
C GLY A 147 -4.93 -5.38 -4.74
N GLN A 148 -4.38 -5.10 -5.92
CA GLN A 148 -5.09 -5.23 -7.20
C GLN A 148 -5.73 -6.61 -7.43
N GLY A 149 -5.07 -7.68 -6.96
CA GLY A 149 -5.59 -9.06 -7.12
C GLY A 149 -6.85 -9.34 -6.29
N ASP A 150 -7.04 -8.61 -5.18
CA ASP A 150 -8.17 -8.78 -4.28
C ASP A 150 -9.33 -7.80 -4.54
N LEU A 151 -9.14 -6.84 -5.46
CA LEU A 151 -10.10 -5.76 -5.70
C LEU A 151 -11.52 -6.25 -5.99
N ASN A 152 -11.65 -7.37 -6.72
CA ASN A 152 -12.95 -7.95 -7.08
C ASN A 152 -13.58 -8.81 -5.98
N ASN A 153 -12.82 -9.10 -4.91
CA ASN A 153 -13.27 -9.94 -3.80
C ASN A 153 -13.91 -9.13 -2.67
N VAL A 154 -13.84 -7.79 -2.75
CA VAL A 154 -14.40 -6.90 -1.73
C VAL A 154 -15.44 -5.98 -2.37
N SER A 155 -16.59 -5.85 -1.70
CA SER A 155 -17.64 -4.90 -2.08
C SER A 155 -17.88 -3.92 -0.95
N GLY A 156 -17.91 -2.64 -1.24
CA GLY A 156 -18.05 -1.58 -0.26
C GLY A 156 -19.05 -0.48 -0.66
N PRO A 157 -19.28 0.49 0.21
CA PRO A 157 -20.16 1.64 -0.06
C PRO A 157 -19.60 2.57 -1.14
N ARG A 158 -18.34 2.44 -1.47
CA ARG A 158 -17.62 3.17 -2.53
C ARG A 158 -16.57 2.24 -3.17
N GLU A 159 -16.15 2.65 -4.36
CA GLU A 159 -15.08 1.98 -5.09
C GLU A 159 -13.76 2.04 -4.33
N LEU A 160 -13.02 0.94 -4.32
CA LEU A 160 -11.65 0.86 -3.84
C LEU A 160 -10.68 0.99 -5.02
N LEU A 161 -9.50 1.53 -4.76
CA LEU A 161 -8.42 1.60 -5.73
C LEU A 161 -7.46 0.43 -5.55
N GLY A 162 -7.07 -0.20 -6.66
CA GLY A 162 -6.13 -1.33 -6.63
C GLY A 162 -4.70 -0.85 -6.53
N LEU A 163 -3.95 -1.38 -5.56
CA LEU A 163 -2.51 -1.16 -5.38
C LEU A 163 -1.70 -2.32 -5.98
N LYS A 164 -0.50 -2.01 -6.44
CA LYS A 164 0.46 -2.96 -7.01
C LYS A 164 1.79 -2.89 -6.28
N ASP A 165 2.59 -3.93 -6.46
CA ASP A 165 3.97 -3.95 -5.98
C ASP A 165 4.76 -2.74 -6.50
N GLY A 166 5.41 -2.02 -5.58
CA GLY A 166 6.18 -0.82 -5.87
C GLY A 166 5.40 0.50 -5.87
N ASP A 167 4.07 0.47 -5.71
CA ASP A 167 3.30 1.71 -5.50
C ASP A 167 3.66 2.36 -4.16
N ASP A 168 3.33 3.64 -4.01
CA ASP A 168 3.40 4.38 -2.74
C ASP A 168 2.00 4.89 -2.38
N VAL A 169 1.62 4.68 -1.13
CA VAL A 169 0.35 5.17 -0.58
C VAL A 169 0.58 5.72 0.83
N PHE A 170 0.24 6.97 1.07
CA PHE A 170 0.46 7.66 2.35
C PHE A 170 1.93 7.63 2.84
N GLY A 171 2.91 7.56 1.92
CA GLY A 171 4.35 7.42 2.22
C GLY A 171 4.75 6.04 2.73
N LEU A 172 3.92 5.04 2.47
CA LEU A 172 4.19 3.61 2.68
C LEU A 172 4.43 2.95 1.33
N SER A 173 5.56 2.29 1.17
CA SER A 173 5.86 1.52 -0.04
C SER A 173 5.08 0.20 -0.01
N VAL A 174 4.33 -0.05 -1.07
CA VAL A 174 3.54 -1.28 -1.23
C VAL A 174 4.43 -2.42 -1.68
N ILE A 175 4.45 -3.51 -0.92
CA ILE A 175 5.10 -4.76 -1.29
C ILE A 175 3.99 -5.76 -1.63
N GLY A 176 3.91 -6.22 -2.88
CA GLY A 176 3.04 -7.33 -3.24
C GLY A 176 3.54 -8.60 -2.56
N THR A 177 2.70 -9.20 -1.73
CA THR A 177 3.00 -10.38 -0.91
C THR A 177 1.94 -11.47 -1.13
N PRO A 178 1.75 -11.93 -2.39
CA PRO A 178 0.72 -12.91 -2.71
C PRO A 178 0.97 -14.27 -2.08
N GLY A 179 -0.07 -15.10 -2.08
CA GLY A 179 -0.06 -16.47 -1.60
C GLY A 179 -1.04 -16.69 -0.46
N HIS A 180 -1.09 -15.80 0.56
CA HIS A 180 -2.18 -15.82 1.54
C HIS A 180 -3.51 -15.53 0.84
N THR A 181 -3.58 -14.45 0.08
CA THR A 181 -4.53 -14.22 -1.01
C THR A 181 -3.79 -13.81 -2.27
N ALA A 182 -4.44 -13.87 -3.44
CA ALA A 182 -3.82 -13.49 -4.71
C ALA A 182 -3.45 -12.00 -4.78
N GLY A 183 -4.16 -11.16 -4.03
CA GLY A 183 -3.97 -9.72 -3.98
C GLY A 183 -3.35 -9.20 -2.69
N HIS A 184 -2.81 -10.07 -1.83
CA HIS A 184 -2.25 -9.64 -0.56
C HIS A 184 -1.09 -8.65 -0.75
N ILE A 185 -1.07 -7.59 0.07
CA ILE A 185 -0.01 -6.58 0.12
C ILE A 185 0.48 -6.38 1.56
N SER A 186 1.76 -6.07 1.67
CA SER A 186 2.38 -5.56 2.90
C SER A 186 2.83 -4.12 2.68
N LEU A 187 2.98 -3.35 3.75
CA LEU A 187 3.28 -1.91 3.69
C LEU A 187 4.58 -1.61 4.45
N LEU A 188 5.58 -1.10 3.76
CA LEU A 188 6.87 -0.74 4.35
C LEU A 188 6.99 0.78 4.48
N ASP A 189 7.25 1.26 5.68
CA ASP A 189 7.74 2.63 5.92
C ASP A 189 9.26 2.62 6.02
N PRO A 190 9.98 3.02 4.98
CA PRO A 190 11.45 3.00 5.00
C PRO A 190 12.04 4.10 5.89
N VAL A 191 11.26 5.13 6.24
CA VAL A 191 11.70 6.23 7.11
C VAL A 191 11.60 5.84 8.58
N ALA A 192 10.50 5.19 8.95
CA ALA A 192 10.27 4.71 10.31
C ALA A 192 10.88 3.32 10.56
N SER A 193 11.37 2.63 9.52
CA SER A 193 11.83 1.24 9.59
C SER A 193 10.76 0.28 10.10
N VAL A 194 9.53 0.44 9.60
CA VAL A 194 8.36 -0.33 10.03
C VAL A 194 7.76 -1.09 8.84
N LEU A 195 7.47 -2.37 9.04
CA LEU A 195 6.71 -3.19 8.13
C LEU A 195 5.35 -3.56 8.75
N ILE A 196 4.26 -3.33 8.05
CA ILE A 196 2.95 -3.92 8.32
C ILE A 196 2.80 -5.09 7.36
N ALA A 197 2.92 -6.30 7.88
CA ALA A 197 3.00 -7.52 7.09
C ALA A 197 1.63 -8.06 6.64
N GLY A 198 0.53 -7.62 7.29
CA GLY A 198 -0.75 -8.32 7.15
C GLY A 198 -0.60 -9.77 7.57
N ASP A 199 -1.13 -10.68 6.76
CA ASP A 199 -1.12 -12.13 7.00
C ASP A 199 -0.07 -12.90 6.19
N ALA A 200 0.82 -12.16 5.49
CA ALA A 200 1.98 -12.78 4.86
C ALA A 200 2.92 -13.42 5.90
N LEU A 201 2.92 -12.89 7.12
CA LEU A 201 3.64 -13.37 8.29
C LEU A 201 2.77 -13.22 9.53
N ASN A 202 3.10 -13.96 10.61
CA ASN A 202 2.36 -13.93 11.86
C ASN A 202 3.30 -13.71 13.05
N GLY A 203 2.79 -13.05 14.10
CA GLY A 203 3.49 -12.94 15.37
C GLY A 203 3.27 -14.18 16.24
N SER A 204 4.30 -14.70 16.85
CA SER A 204 4.20 -15.86 17.74
C SER A 204 5.21 -15.77 18.89
N ASN A 205 4.72 -15.44 20.09
CA ASN A 205 5.57 -15.42 21.30
C ASN A 205 6.85 -14.58 21.18
N GLY A 206 6.77 -13.40 20.53
CA GLY A 206 7.94 -12.52 20.32
C GLY A 206 8.84 -12.94 19.17
N ALA A 207 8.41 -13.91 18.36
CA ALA A 207 9.08 -14.36 17.14
C ALA A 207 8.17 -14.14 15.93
N VAL A 208 8.75 -14.30 14.75
CA VAL A 208 8.02 -14.30 13.47
C VAL A 208 7.71 -15.73 13.08
N ALA A 209 6.45 -16.00 12.73
CA ALA A 209 6.01 -17.25 12.14
C ALA A 209 5.65 -17.03 10.67
N GLY A 210 5.82 -18.06 9.85
CA GLY A 210 5.46 -18.05 8.44
C GLY A 210 3.95 -17.98 8.20
N PRO A 211 3.54 -17.92 6.92
CA PRO A 211 2.13 -17.92 6.54
C PRO A 211 1.44 -19.21 6.99
N ASN A 212 0.20 -19.08 7.45
CA ASN A 212 -0.57 -20.24 7.87
C ASN A 212 -1.10 -21.02 6.64
N PRO A 213 -0.70 -22.30 6.44
CA PRO A 213 -1.11 -23.07 5.27
C PRO A 213 -2.61 -23.35 5.19
N GLN A 214 -3.33 -23.29 6.31
CA GLN A 214 -4.78 -23.52 6.35
C GLN A 214 -5.59 -22.34 5.81
N PHE A 215 -4.99 -21.14 5.82
CA PHE A 215 -5.64 -19.89 5.41
C PHE A 215 -4.98 -19.25 4.18
N SER A 216 -3.99 -19.92 3.56
CA SER A 216 -3.33 -19.44 2.35
C SER A 216 -3.95 -20.08 1.10
N GLU A 217 -4.28 -19.26 0.10
CA GLU A 217 -4.81 -19.73 -1.20
C GLU A 217 -3.74 -20.52 -1.97
N ASP A 218 -2.49 -20.04 -1.94
CA ASP A 218 -1.30 -20.74 -2.46
C ASP A 218 -0.16 -20.66 -1.44
N HIS A 219 0.04 -21.74 -0.70
CA HIS A 219 1.06 -21.80 0.33
C HIS A 219 2.48 -21.73 -0.23
N ASN A 220 2.73 -22.26 -1.44
CA ASN A 220 4.07 -22.18 -2.04
C ASN A 220 4.41 -20.75 -2.45
N GLU A 221 3.43 -20.02 -3.00
CA GLU A 221 3.59 -18.60 -3.31
C GLU A 221 3.77 -17.77 -2.01
N ALA A 222 3.04 -18.10 -0.95
CA ALA A 222 3.19 -17.47 0.36
C ALA A 222 4.60 -17.69 0.95
N LEU A 223 5.21 -18.86 0.78
CA LEU A 223 6.60 -19.11 1.18
C LEU A 223 7.60 -18.30 0.34
N ALA A 224 7.41 -18.20 -0.97
CA ALA A 224 8.23 -17.34 -1.83
C ALA A 224 8.11 -15.84 -1.44
N THR A 225 6.94 -15.43 -0.93
CA THR A 225 6.72 -14.11 -0.36
C THR A 225 7.59 -13.87 0.88
N VAL A 226 7.78 -14.86 1.75
CA VAL A 226 8.69 -14.75 2.92
C VAL A 226 10.13 -14.47 2.47
N GLU A 227 10.62 -15.19 1.44
CA GLU A 227 11.94 -14.95 0.85
C GLU A 227 12.06 -13.52 0.30
N LYS A 228 11.01 -13.01 -0.38
CA LYS A 228 10.95 -11.64 -0.87
C LYS A 228 11.04 -10.63 0.28
N MET A 229 10.28 -10.84 1.36
CA MET A 229 10.24 -9.95 2.53
C MET A 229 11.56 -9.93 3.29
N ALA A 230 12.32 -11.02 3.31
CA ALA A 230 13.67 -11.10 3.86
C ALA A 230 14.70 -10.22 3.13
N GLY A 231 14.37 -9.74 1.92
CA GLY A 231 15.22 -8.82 1.15
C GLY A 231 15.07 -7.35 1.54
N PHE A 232 14.19 -7.00 2.49
CA PHE A 232 13.98 -5.63 2.94
C PHE A 232 14.53 -5.42 4.35
N GLU A 233 14.89 -4.17 4.68
CA GLU A 233 15.40 -3.76 5.99
C GLU A 233 14.30 -3.03 6.77
N TYR A 234 13.99 -3.52 7.96
CA TYR A 234 13.06 -2.92 8.91
C TYR A 234 13.36 -3.39 10.33
N GLU A 235 13.15 -2.53 11.32
CA GLU A 235 13.35 -2.82 12.73
C GLU A 235 12.10 -3.42 13.36
N THR A 236 10.93 -2.86 13.02
CA THR A 236 9.65 -3.25 13.58
C THR A 236 8.79 -3.95 12.53
N ILE A 237 8.10 -5.02 12.95
CA ILE A 237 7.07 -5.67 12.14
C ILE A 237 5.77 -5.79 12.92
N TYR A 238 4.69 -5.40 12.25
CA TYR A 238 3.31 -5.55 12.68
C TYR A 238 2.61 -6.59 11.82
N PHE A 239 1.73 -7.40 12.43
CA PHE A 239 1.04 -8.51 11.79
C PHE A 239 -0.48 -8.32 11.84
N GLY A 240 -1.20 -8.99 10.94
CA GLY A 240 -2.64 -9.18 11.09
C GLY A 240 -2.96 -9.98 12.35
N HIS A 241 -2.20 -11.02 12.62
CA HIS A 241 -2.39 -11.89 13.79
C HIS A 241 -1.12 -12.01 14.63
N GLY A 242 -1.30 -11.97 15.95
CA GLY A 242 -0.24 -12.12 16.94
C GLY A 242 0.41 -10.81 17.38
N GLU A 243 1.40 -10.92 18.26
CA GLU A 243 2.09 -9.77 18.83
C GLU A 243 3.20 -9.26 17.91
N PRO A 244 3.40 -7.93 17.83
CA PRO A 244 4.45 -7.34 17.00
C PRO A 244 5.85 -7.69 17.50
N VAL A 245 6.83 -7.64 16.60
CA VAL A 245 8.25 -7.60 16.93
C VAL A 245 8.74 -6.17 16.74
N LEU A 246 9.26 -5.56 17.79
CA LEU A 246 9.57 -4.12 17.81
C LEU A 246 11.03 -3.80 17.49
N GLU A 247 11.93 -4.81 17.54
CA GLU A 247 13.36 -4.66 17.29
C GLU A 247 13.91 -5.87 16.53
N GLY A 248 14.78 -5.65 15.55
CA GLY A 248 15.49 -6.70 14.82
C GLY A 248 14.60 -7.59 13.94
N ALA A 249 13.43 -7.10 13.52
CA ALA A 249 12.42 -7.90 12.83
C ALA A 249 12.93 -8.46 11.49
N SER A 250 13.67 -7.68 10.69
CA SER A 250 14.18 -8.15 9.39
C SER A 250 15.14 -9.35 9.53
N ALA A 251 15.95 -9.39 10.62
CA ALA A 251 16.83 -10.52 10.88
C ALA A 251 16.05 -11.80 11.22
N LEU A 252 14.92 -11.68 11.93
CA LEU A 252 14.05 -12.83 12.23
C LEU A 252 13.37 -13.38 10.96
N VAL A 253 12.94 -12.48 10.06
CA VAL A 253 12.34 -12.89 8.78
C VAL A 253 13.39 -13.52 7.86
N ALA A 254 14.64 -13.01 7.84
CA ALA A 254 15.72 -13.63 7.11
C ALA A 254 16.03 -15.05 7.63
N GLY A 255 16.08 -15.24 8.96
CA GLY A 255 16.26 -16.57 9.56
C GLY A 255 15.12 -17.53 9.26
N LEU A 256 13.88 -17.03 9.16
CA LEU A 256 12.71 -17.82 8.77
C LEU A 256 12.81 -18.27 7.30
N ALA A 257 13.24 -17.38 6.39
CA ALA A 257 13.42 -17.69 4.96
C ALA A 257 14.51 -18.73 4.69
N GLU A 258 15.52 -18.84 5.57
CA GLU A 258 16.60 -19.82 5.48
C GLU A 258 16.21 -21.21 6.06
N SER A 259 15.08 -21.30 6.77
CA SER A 259 14.63 -22.53 7.48
C SER A 259 13.35 -23.03 6.78
N PRO A 260 13.46 -23.95 5.80
CA PRO A 260 12.33 -24.46 5.02
C PRO A 260 11.38 -25.34 5.83
#